data_18b3e399c596ebd6a42f7597829506e3
#
_entry.id   18b3e399c596ebd6a42f7597829506e3
#
_cell.length_a   1.000
_cell.length_b   1.000
_cell.length_c   1.000
_cell.angle_alpha   90.00
_cell.angle_beta   90.00
_cell.angle_gamma   90.00
#
_symmetry.space_group_name_H-M   'P 1'
#
loop_
_entity.id
_entity.type
_entity.pdbx_description
1 polymer ?
#
loop_
_entity_poly.entity_id
_entity_poly.type
_entity_poly.pdbx_seq_one_letter_code
_entity_poly.pdbx_strand_id
1 'polypeptide(L)'
;MNIGIYIYDEAEVLDFAGPFEVFSTANRFGQNHWQVALIGETDKQVKGRGGFYVQPHYSIDNHPHLDLLLVVGGDHRDEVKKRNVINWIGKTAMQASSVASVCTGSFLLAEAGLLDGLQVTTHWEDIEDLKQRYPKLAVLSQRRWVDSGKYTTSGGISAGIDMSLYLVAKLKGEDLARQTAKQMEYQWSQ
;
A
#
# COMPACT_ATOMS: atom_id res chain seq x y z
N MET A 1 2.65 0.32 -16.79
CA MET A 1 2.40 0.97 -15.48
C MET A 1 3.32 0.34 -14.46
N ASN A 2 4.02 1.16 -13.68
CA ASN A 2 4.93 0.71 -12.63
C ASN A 2 4.25 0.85 -11.27
N ILE A 3 4.17 -0.26 -10.55
CA ILE A 3 3.57 -0.36 -9.21
C ILE A 3 4.71 -0.61 -8.23
N GLY A 4 4.96 0.35 -7.34
CA GLY A 4 5.95 0.23 -6.28
C GLY A 4 5.29 -0.03 -4.94
N ILE A 5 5.70 -1.09 -4.26
CA ILE A 5 5.25 -1.45 -2.92
C ILE A 5 6.41 -1.20 -1.97
N TYR A 6 6.30 -0.18 -1.12
CA TYR A 6 7.31 0.14 -0.13
C TYR A 6 7.24 -0.81 1.04
N ILE A 7 8.38 -1.44 1.37
CA ILE A 7 8.55 -2.41 2.44
C ILE A 7 9.71 -2.02 3.36
N TYR A 8 9.65 -2.41 4.62
CA TYR A 8 10.65 -2.09 5.64
C TYR A 8 10.73 -3.21 6.69
N ASP A 9 11.75 -3.17 7.56
CA ASP A 9 11.89 -4.15 8.63
C ASP A 9 10.68 -4.15 9.57
N GLU A 10 10.20 -5.33 9.97
CA GLU A 10 8.96 -5.56 10.73
C GLU A 10 7.67 -5.17 9.97
N ALA A 11 7.73 -5.01 8.63
CA ALA A 11 6.51 -4.93 7.82
C ALA A 11 5.67 -6.20 7.93
N GLU A 12 4.35 -6.05 7.97
CA GLU A 12 3.42 -7.18 7.97
C GLU A 12 3.46 -7.89 6.62
N VAL A 13 3.73 -9.20 6.62
CA VAL A 13 4.01 -9.96 5.39
C VAL A 13 2.86 -9.88 4.40
N LEU A 14 1.62 -10.06 4.85
CA LEU A 14 0.47 -10.05 3.95
C LEU A 14 0.15 -8.65 3.41
N ASP A 15 0.59 -7.59 4.08
CA ASP A 15 0.40 -6.20 3.62
C ASP A 15 1.14 -5.91 2.31
N PHE A 16 2.26 -6.59 2.06
CA PHE A 16 2.96 -6.50 0.77
C PHE A 16 2.71 -7.70 -0.15
N ALA A 17 2.68 -8.91 0.39
CA ALA A 17 2.49 -10.11 -0.42
C ALA A 17 1.09 -10.19 -1.03
N GLY A 18 0.05 -9.76 -0.29
CA GLY A 18 -1.32 -9.70 -0.79
C GLY A 18 -1.48 -8.79 -2.01
N PRO A 19 -1.15 -7.50 -1.92
CA PRO A 19 -1.16 -6.59 -3.06
C PRO A 19 -0.25 -7.04 -4.20
N PHE A 20 0.96 -7.52 -3.90
CA PHE A 20 1.89 -8.03 -4.92
C PHE A 20 1.24 -9.15 -5.74
N GLU A 21 0.63 -10.12 -5.07
CA GLU A 21 -0.04 -11.25 -5.75
C GLU A 21 -1.25 -10.78 -6.56
N VAL A 22 -2.06 -9.86 -6.03
CA VAL A 22 -3.21 -9.31 -6.78
C VAL A 22 -2.76 -8.67 -8.09
N PHE A 23 -1.80 -7.75 -8.05
CA PHE A 23 -1.34 -7.06 -9.25
C PHE A 23 -0.59 -7.99 -10.21
N SER A 24 0.20 -8.94 -9.69
CA SER A 24 0.89 -9.95 -10.49
C SER A 24 -0.10 -10.87 -11.19
N THR A 25 -1.14 -11.30 -10.50
CA THR A 25 -2.19 -12.17 -11.07
C THR A 25 -3.01 -11.40 -12.11
N ALA A 26 -3.40 -10.15 -11.84
CA ALA A 26 -4.08 -9.30 -12.81
C ALA A 26 -3.27 -9.13 -14.09
N ASN A 27 -1.94 -9.06 -13.98
CA ASN A 27 -1.05 -8.92 -15.11
C ASN A 27 -0.99 -10.16 -16.05
N ARG A 28 -1.44 -11.34 -15.56
CA ARG A 28 -1.54 -12.56 -16.38
C ARG A 28 -2.70 -12.49 -17.36
N PHE A 29 -3.69 -11.62 -17.12
CA PHE A 29 -4.87 -11.45 -17.94
C PHE A 29 -4.76 -10.19 -18.79
N GLY A 30 -4.77 -10.35 -20.10
CA GLY A 30 -4.73 -9.24 -21.04
C GLY A 30 -3.31 -8.66 -21.27
N GLN A 31 -3.24 -7.50 -21.91
CA GLN A 31 -1.98 -6.84 -22.31
C GLN A 31 -1.61 -5.71 -21.34
N ASN A 32 -1.68 -5.93 -20.03
CA ASN A 32 -1.52 -4.85 -19.06
C ASN A 32 -0.07 -4.37 -18.92
N HIS A 33 0.92 -5.25 -19.07
CA HIS A 33 2.36 -4.97 -18.93
C HIS A 33 2.71 -4.18 -17.65
N TRP A 34 2.09 -4.53 -16.53
CA TRP A 34 2.40 -3.91 -15.25
C TRP A 34 3.71 -4.46 -14.70
N GLN A 35 4.56 -3.58 -14.21
CA GLN A 35 5.74 -3.96 -13.44
C GLN A 35 5.42 -3.75 -11.97
N VAL A 36 5.38 -4.84 -11.20
CA VAL A 36 5.16 -4.81 -9.75
C VAL A 36 6.49 -5.03 -9.07
N ALA A 37 6.90 -4.08 -8.22
CA ALA A 37 8.19 -4.12 -7.56
C ALA A 37 8.08 -3.81 -6.06
N LEU A 38 8.86 -4.53 -5.27
CA LEU A 38 9.11 -4.21 -3.87
C LEU A 38 10.24 -3.18 -3.80
N ILE A 39 10.05 -2.14 -3.00
CA ILE A 39 11.01 -1.06 -2.80
C ILE A 39 11.38 -1.01 -1.33
N GLY A 40 12.66 -1.10 -1.01
CA GLY A 40 13.18 -0.93 0.35
C GLY A 40 13.80 0.45 0.55
N GLU A 41 14.12 0.82 1.79
CA GLU A 41 14.93 2.01 2.06
C GLU A 41 16.31 1.90 1.37
N THR A 42 16.87 0.69 1.38
CA THR A 42 18.12 0.33 0.70
C THR A 42 17.90 -0.92 -0.14
N ASP A 43 18.92 -1.36 -0.85
CA ASP A 43 18.96 -2.63 -1.60
C ASP A 43 19.18 -3.88 -0.73
N LYS A 44 19.26 -3.73 0.61
CA LYS A 44 19.44 -4.86 1.53
C LYS A 44 18.13 -5.62 1.73
N GLN A 45 18.29 -6.90 2.14
CA GLN A 45 17.15 -7.71 2.56
C GLN A 45 16.36 -7.01 3.68
N VAL A 46 15.05 -7.06 3.57
CA VAL A 46 14.09 -6.62 4.58
C VAL A 46 13.66 -7.84 5.39
N LYS A 47 13.66 -7.70 6.71
CA LYS A 47 13.14 -8.71 7.63
C LYS A 47 11.71 -8.35 8.01
N GLY A 48 10.73 -8.93 7.33
CA GLY A 48 9.32 -8.80 7.69
C GLY A 48 8.97 -9.51 9.00
N ARG A 49 7.78 -9.24 9.51
CA ARG A 49 7.25 -9.87 10.72
C ARG A 49 7.32 -11.39 10.66
N GLY A 50 7.50 -12.01 11.82
CA GLY A 50 7.67 -13.45 11.91
C GLY A 50 9.01 -13.98 11.36
N GLY A 51 9.93 -13.08 10.99
CA GLY A 51 11.26 -13.45 10.49
C GLY A 51 11.28 -13.83 9.00
N PHE A 52 10.29 -13.38 8.24
CA PHE A 52 10.25 -13.58 6.78
C PHE A 52 11.22 -12.62 6.08
N TYR A 53 12.24 -13.14 5.43
CA TYR A 53 13.20 -12.33 4.68
C TYR A 53 12.78 -12.16 3.22
N VAL A 54 12.83 -10.93 2.74
CA VAL A 54 12.50 -10.59 1.34
C VAL A 54 13.53 -9.62 0.77
N GLN A 55 13.93 -9.87 -0.47
CA GLN A 55 14.84 -9.00 -1.21
C GLN A 55 14.03 -7.97 -1.99
N PRO A 56 14.18 -6.65 -1.71
CA PRO A 56 13.59 -5.62 -2.55
C PRO A 56 14.13 -5.68 -3.98
N HIS A 57 13.33 -5.27 -4.96
CA HIS A 57 13.77 -5.12 -6.35
C HIS A 57 14.57 -3.85 -6.54
N TYR A 58 14.23 -2.81 -5.77
CA TYR A 58 14.84 -1.48 -5.82
C TYR A 58 14.96 -0.89 -4.43
N SER A 59 15.81 0.14 -4.29
CA SER A 59 15.80 1.04 -3.15
C SER A 59 15.04 2.33 -3.48
N ILE A 60 14.83 3.17 -2.46
CA ILE A 60 14.23 4.50 -2.64
C ILE A 60 15.06 5.41 -3.56
N ASP A 61 16.32 5.08 -3.82
CA ASP A 61 17.25 5.91 -4.62
C ASP A 61 17.34 5.49 -6.09
N ASN A 62 16.86 4.27 -6.46
CA ASN A 62 17.15 3.72 -7.79
C ASN A 62 15.96 3.08 -8.51
N HIS A 63 14.74 3.28 -8.02
CA HIS A 63 13.54 2.73 -8.66
C HIS A 63 13.09 3.54 -9.90
N PRO A 64 12.39 2.92 -10.87
CA PRO A 64 11.80 3.65 -11.98
C PRO A 64 10.67 4.59 -11.50
N HIS A 65 10.21 5.50 -12.38
CA HIS A 65 8.99 6.27 -12.11
C HIS A 65 7.84 5.33 -11.74
N LEU A 66 7.09 5.68 -10.69
CA LEU A 66 5.94 4.91 -10.20
C LEU A 66 4.63 5.58 -10.59
N ASP A 67 3.74 4.82 -11.19
CA ASP A 67 2.36 5.24 -11.46
C ASP A 67 1.46 5.02 -10.25
N LEU A 68 1.73 3.94 -9.48
CA LEU A 68 1.08 3.64 -8.20
C LEU A 68 2.16 3.41 -7.13
N LEU A 69 2.08 4.16 -6.04
CA LEU A 69 2.83 3.92 -4.82
C LEU A 69 1.92 3.27 -3.78
N LEU A 70 2.31 2.10 -3.25
CA LEU A 70 1.64 1.44 -2.15
C LEU A 70 2.59 1.36 -0.94
N VAL A 71 2.15 1.87 0.21
CA VAL A 71 2.90 1.88 1.46
C VAL A 71 2.28 0.88 2.43
N VAL A 72 3.06 -0.10 2.86
CA VAL A 72 2.57 -1.17 3.74
C VAL A 72 2.67 -0.82 5.23
N GLY A 73 1.95 -1.54 6.05
CA GLY A 73 2.04 -1.42 7.50
C GLY A 73 2.92 -2.50 8.14
N GLY A 74 2.86 -2.53 9.46
CA GLY A 74 3.69 -3.35 10.32
C GLY A 74 4.06 -2.58 11.60
N ASP A 75 5.23 -2.83 12.17
CA ASP A 75 5.75 -1.98 13.23
C ASP A 75 6.35 -0.69 12.64
N HIS A 76 5.50 0.29 12.47
CA HIS A 76 5.83 1.56 11.81
C HIS A 76 6.52 2.58 12.70
N ARG A 77 6.66 2.32 14.01
CA ARG A 77 7.05 3.31 15.03
C ARG A 77 8.42 3.94 14.81
N ASP A 78 9.36 3.19 14.26
CA ASP A 78 10.68 3.71 13.91
C ASP A 78 10.73 4.17 12.45
N GLU A 79 9.99 3.50 11.56
CA GLU A 79 9.93 3.85 10.15
C GLU A 79 9.37 5.26 9.92
N VAL A 80 8.33 5.64 10.64
CA VAL A 80 7.71 6.98 10.56
C VAL A 80 8.65 8.11 10.97
N LYS A 81 9.73 7.84 11.70
CA LYS A 81 10.75 8.82 12.13
C LYS A 81 11.86 9.05 11.09
N LYS A 82 11.97 8.18 10.09
CA LYS A 82 13.02 8.24 9.07
C LYS A 82 12.70 9.34 8.05
N ARG A 83 13.30 10.51 8.23
CA ARG A 83 13.04 11.67 7.38
C ARG A 83 13.32 11.44 5.90
N ASN A 84 14.35 10.66 5.55
CA ASN A 84 14.66 10.30 4.17
C ASN A 84 13.51 9.52 3.54
N VAL A 85 12.94 8.53 4.25
CA VAL A 85 11.80 7.72 3.81
C VAL A 85 10.55 8.58 3.65
N ILE A 86 10.20 9.37 4.66
CA ILE A 86 9.01 10.24 4.63
C ILE A 86 9.10 11.27 3.50
N ASN A 87 10.27 11.90 3.31
CA ASN A 87 10.50 12.82 2.21
C ASN A 87 10.40 12.14 0.84
N TRP A 88 10.93 10.91 0.72
CA TRP A 88 10.81 10.12 -0.51
C TRP A 88 9.35 9.76 -0.81
N ILE A 89 8.59 9.28 0.20
CA ILE A 89 7.16 9.01 0.06
C ILE A 89 6.44 10.26 -0.45
N GLY A 90 6.68 11.42 0.16
CA GLY A 90 6.06 12.68 -0.25
C GLY A 90 6.36 13.05 -1.69
N LYS A 91 7.63 12.98 -2.11
CA LYS A 91 8.05 13.28 -3.50
C LYS A 91 7.46 12.30 -4.50
N THR A 92 7.54 11.01 -4.21
CA THR A 92 7.02 9.94 -5.09
C THR A 92 5.51 10.03 -5.22
N ALA A 93 4.80 10.27 -4.10
CA ALA A 93 3.36 10.44 -4.10
C ALA A 93 2.90 11.63 -4.95
N MET A 94 3.66 12.73 -5.00
CA MET A 94 3.31 13.86 -5.88
C MET A 94 3.34 13.48 -7.35
N GLN A 95 4.27 12.63 -7.76
CA GLN A 95 4.47 12.20 -9.15
C GLN A 95 3.55 11.05 -9.56
N ALA A 96 3.21 10.17 -8.64
CA ALA A 96 2.35 9.02 -8.90
C ALA A 96 0.91 9.45 -9.20
N SER A 97 0.24 8.72 -10.09
CA SER A 97 -1.18 8.92 -10.40
C SER A 97 -2.10 8.42 -9.28
N SER A 98 -1.66 7.40 -8.55
CA SER A 98 -2.40 6.79 -7.43
C SER A 98 -1.46 6.48 -6.27
N VAL A 99 -1.96 6.62 -5.05
CA VAL A 99 -1.23 6.31 -3.82
C VAL A 99 -2.13 5.46 -2.94
N ALA A 100 -1.60 4.38 -2.39
CA ALA A 100 -2.36 3.52 -1.50
C ALA A 100 -1.57 3.20 -0.23
N SER A 101 -2.28 2.84 0.83
CA SER A 101 -1.68 2.27 2.03
C SER A 101 -2.48 1.08 2.56
N VAL A 102 -1.78 0.13 3.13
CA VAL A 102 -2.36 -1.00 3.87
C VAL A 102 -2.00 -0.84 5.34
N CYS A 103 -2.96 -1.13 6.23
CA CYS A 103 -2.72 -1.16 7.68
C CYS A 103 -2.10 0.16 8.19
N THR A 104 -1.07 0.09 9.00
CA THR A 104 -0.35 1.26 9.55
C THR A 104 0.50 2.02 8.53
N GLY A 105 0.53 1.61 7.27
CA GLY A 105 1.12 2.40 6.18
C GLY A 105 0.48 3.78 6.02
N SER A 106 -0.76 3.95 6.49
CA SER A 106 -1.45 5.25 6.55
C SER A 106 -0.74 6.27 7.44
N PHE A 107 -0.02 5.83 8.49
CA PHE A 107 0.78 6.73 9.33
C PHE A 107 1.95 7.34 8.58
N LEU A 108 2.60 6.58 7.69
CA LEU A 108 3.69 7.11 6.88
C LEU A 108 3.18 8.14 5.86
N LEU A 109 2.00 7.88 5.26
CA LEU A 109 1.36 8.85 4.36
C LEU A 109 0.90 10.11 5.12
N ALA A 110 0.37 9.95 6.33
CA ALA A 110 -0.05 11.06 7.18
C ALA A 110 1.15 11.91 7.63
N GLU A 111 2.26 11.29 8.03
CA GLU A 111 3.51 11.97 8.40
C GLU A 111 4.11 12.74 7.21
N ALA A 112 3.94 12.24 6.01
CA ALA A 112 4.33 12.96 4.79
C ALA A 112 3.36 14.10 4.42
N GLY A 113 2.31 14.37 5.23
CA GLY A 113 1.33 15.43 5.00
C GLY A 113 0.39 15.19 3.82
N LEU A 114 0.24 13.96 3.37
CA LEU A 114 -0.46 13.62 2.14
C LEU A 114 -1.97 13.40 2.33
N LEU A 115 -2.42 13.22 3.57
CA LEU A 115 -3.78 12.79 3.88
C LEU A 115 -4.63 13.88 4.56
N ASP A 116 -4.09 15.08 4.80
CA ASP A 116 -4.80 16.19 5.47
C ASP A 116 -6.15 16.47 4.80
N GLY A 117 -7.22 16.49 5.60
CA GLY A 117 -8.60 16.75 5.16
C GLY A 117 -9.30 15.60 4.44
N LEU A 118 -8.63 14.45 4.29
CA LEU A 118 -9.19 13.29 3.60
C LEU A 118 -9.87 12.31 4.57
N GLN A 119 -10.81 11.54 4.03
CA GLN A 119 -11.33 10.33 4.68
C GLN A 119 -10.33 9.20 4.51
N VAL A 120 -9.99 8.53 5.60
CA VAL A 120 -8.98 7.46 5.63
C VAL A 120 -9.39 6.34 6.57
N THR A 121 -8.73 5.18 6.45
CA THR A 121 -8.78 4.12 7.44
C THR A 121 -7.39 3.54 7.67
N THR A 122 -7.27 2.72 8.71
CA THR A 122 -6.05 1.99 9.07
C THR A 122 -6.42 0.66 9.73
N HIS A 123 -5.44 -0.06 10.28
CA HIS A 123 -5.69 -1.23 11.10
C HIS A 123 -6.62 -0.89 12.29
N TRP A 124 -7.52 -1.80 12.64
CA TRP A 124 -8.57 -1.52 13.62
C TRP A 124 -8.03 -1.14 15.01
N GLU A 125 -6.91 -1.72 15.42
CA GLU A 125 -6.24 -1.39 16.69
C GLU A 125 -5.65 0.03 16.70
N ASP A 126 -5.30 0.57 15.54
CA ASP A 126 -4.58 1.84 15.39
C ASP A 126 -5.48 3.02 15.01
N ILE A 127 -6.80 2.80 14.93
CA ILE A 127 -7.77 3.84 14.55
C ILE A 127 -7.69 5.06 15.48
N GLU A 128 -7.67 4.84 16.78
CA GLU A 128 -7.67 5.94 17.77
C GLU A 128 -6.29 6.63 17.82
N ASP A 129 -5.19 5.89 17.67
CA ASP A 129 -3.85 6.48 17.60
C ASP A 129 -3.71 7.38 16.35
N LEU A 130 -4.19 6.91 15.19
CA LEU A 130 -4.16 7.71 13.96
C LEU A 130 -4.97 9.02 14.10
N LYS A 131 -6.16 8.97 14.72
CA LYS A 131 -6.99 10.16 14.99
C LYS A 131 -6.27 11.17 15.90
N GLN A 132 -5.65 10.67 16.96
CA GLN A 132 -4.99 11.53 17.96
C GLN A 132 -3.75 12.20 17.38
N ARG A 133 -2.94 11.44 16.63
CA ARG A 133 -1.67 11.95 16.07
C ARG A 133 -1.87 12.88 14.89
N TYR A 134 -2.92 12.62 14.10
CA TYR A 134 -3.19 13.40 12.88
C TYR A 134 -4.64 13.92 12.86
N PRO A 135 -4.96 14.93 13.69
CA PRO A 135 -6.35 15.39 13.92
C PRO A 135 -7.02 16.03 12.71
N LYS A 136 -6.27 16.28 11.63
CA LYS A 136 -6.85 16.78 10.38
C LYS A 136 -7.44 15.70 9.50
N LEU A 137 -7.26 14.42 9.84
CA LEU A 137 -7.79 13.29 9.09
C LEU A 137 -9.21 12.96 9.54
N ALA A 138 -10.08 12.62 8.60
CA ALA A 138 -11.38 12.01 8.89
C ALA A 138 -11.23 10.48 8.94
N VAL A 139 -10.77 9.95 10.10
CA VAL A 139 -10.48 8.51 10.23
C VAL A 139 -11.77 7.72 10.44
N LEU A 140 -12.06 6.82 9.51
CA LEU A 140 -13.23 5.95 9.50
C LEU A 140 -12.89 4.57 10.08
N SER A 141 -13.69 4.10 11.02
CA SER A 141 -13.61 2.73 11.55
C SER A 141 -14.53 1.77 10.76
N GLN A 142 -14.29 0.46 10.91
CA GLN A 142 -15.11 -0.59 10.31
C GLN A 142 -15.21 -0.49 8.76
N ARG A 143 -14.16 -0.01 8.12
CA ARG A 143 -14.03 0.03 6.67
C ARG A 143 -12.90 -0.88 6.24
N ARG A 144 -13.16 -1.72 5.24
CA ARG A 144 -12.11 -2.53 4.63
C ARG A 144 -11.11 -1.63 3.89
N TRP A 145 -11.61 -0.65 3.13
CA TRP A 145 -10.83 0.44 2.55
C TRP A 145 -11.67 1.71 2.42
N VAL A 146 -10.97 2.81 2.18
CA VAL A 146 -11.56 4.12 1.91
C VAL A 146 -10.84 4.71 0.69
N ASP A 147 -11.59 5.09 -0.34
CA ASP A 147 -11.09 5.81 -1.51
C ASP A 147 -11.36 7.31 -1.36
N SER A 148 -10.31 8.10 -1.38
CA SER A 148 -10.32 9.56 -1.37
C SER A 148 -9.65 10.13 -2.64
N GLY A 149 -10.05 9.59 -3.80
CA GLY A 149 -9.57 10.03 -5.11
C GLY A 149 -8.19 9.48 -5.45
N LYS A 150 -7.14 10.30 -5.34
CA LYS A 150 -5.76 9.88 -5.57
C LYS A 150 -5.27 8.91 -4.50
N TYR A 151 -5.79 9.03 -3.27
CA TYR A 151 -5.35 8.28 -2.10
C TYR A 151 -6.38 7.23 -1.71
N THR A 152 -5.94 5.98 -1.55
CA THR A 152 -6.77 4.87 -1.09
C THR A 152 -6.11 4.23 0.11
N THR A 153 -6.80 4.13 1.25
CA THR A 153 -6.26 3.51 2.46
C THR A 153 -7.08 2.29 2.85
N SER A 154 -6.46 1.25 3.37
CA SER A 154 -7.16 0.06 3.83
C SER A 154 -6.86 -0.29 5.28
N GLY A 155 -7.75 -1.08 5.86
CA GLY A 155 -7.46 -1.82 7.08
C GLY A 155 -6.27 -2.76 6.90
N GLY A 156 -5.93 -3.49 7.98
CA GLY A 156 -4.76 -4.36 7.98
C GLY A 156 -4.96 -5.69 7.27
N ILE A 157 -3.83 -6.26 6.92
CA ILE A 157 -3.63 -7.65 6.52
C ILE A 157 -4.51 -8.01 5.30
N SER A 158 -5.56 -8.80 5.49
CA SER A 158 -6.43 -9.26 4.39
C SER A 158 -7.21 -8.14 3.69
N ALA A 159 -7.43 -6.99 4.35
CA ALA A 159 -8.10 -5.84 3.74
C ALA A 159 -7.28 -5.23 2.58
N GLY A 160 -5.95 -5.39 2.61
CA GLY A 160 -5.07 -4.99 1.51
C GLY A 160 -5.33 -5.75 0.22
N ILE A 161 -5.79 -7.01 0.30
CA ILE A 161 -6.17 -7.80 -0.88
C ILE A 161 -7.44 -7.21 -1.52
N ASP A 162 -8.49 -6.95 -0.72
CA ASP A 162 -9.73 -6.36 -1.21
C ASP A 162 -9.49 -4.97 -1.84
N MET A 163 -8.72 -4.13 -1.16
CA MET A 163 -8.32 -2.83 -1.68
C MET A 163 -7.55 -2.95 -3.01
N SER A 164 -6.63 -3.90 -3.11
CA SER A 164 -5.85 -4.08 -4.34
C SER A 164 -6.73 -4.54 -5.50
N LEU A 165 -7.70 -5.42 -5.26
CA LEU A 165 -8.72 -5.79 -6.26
C LEU A 165 -9.58 -4.59 -6.65
N TYR A 166 -9.97 -3.74 -5.69
CA TYR A 166 -10.64 -2.47 -5.98
C TYR A 166 -9.78 -1.57 -6.87
N LEU A 167 -8.48 -1.44 -6.59
CA LEU A 167 -7.55 -0.66 -7.43
C LEU A 167 -7.42 -1.25 -8.85
N VAL A 168 -7.40 -2.58 -8.99
CA VAL A 168 -7.47 -3.23 -10.31
C VAL A 168 -8.76 -2.84 -11.04
N ALA A 169 -9.91 -2.88 -10.35
CA ALA A 169 -11.20 -2.47 -10.93
C ALA A 169 -11.19 -1.00 -11.35
N LYS A 170 -10.67 -0.12 -10.51
CA LYS A 170 -10.56 1.34 -10.78
C LYS A 170 -9.66 1.64 -11.97
N LEU A 171 -8.57 0.89 -12.14
CA LEU A 171 -7.57 1.12 -13.18
C LEU A 171 -7.91 0.46 -14.53
N LYS A 172 -8.58 -0.68 -14.53
CA LYS A 172 -8.77 -1.53 -15.72
C LYS A 172 -10.16 -2.15 -15.85
N GLY A 173 -11.06 -1.82 -14.96
CA GLY A 173 -12.43 -2.33 -14.98
C GLY A 173 -12.68 -3.52 -14.07
N GLU A 174 -13.93 -3.65 -13.68
CA GLU A 174 -14.39 -4.65 -12.70
C GLU A 174 -14.22 -6.10 -13.19
N ASP A 175 -14.34 -6.34 -14.48
CA ASP A 175 -14.19 -7.67 -15.07
C ASP A 175 -12.79 -8.24 -14.81
N LEU A 176 -11.74 -7.42 -14.96
CA LEU A 176 -10.37 -7.84 -14.67
C LEU A 176 -10.21 -8.15 -13.17
N ALA A 177 -10.77 -7.32 -12.30
CA ALA A 177 -10.70 -7.54 -10.85
C ALA A 177 -11.41 -8.85 -10.45
N ARG A 178 -12.59 -9.13 -10.99
CA ARG A 178 -13.33 -10.38 -10.76
C ARG A 178 -12.57 -11.59 -11.29
N GLN A 179 -11.99 -11.50 -12.48
CA GLN A 179 -11.16 -12.54 -13.06
C GLN A 179 -9.92 -12.83 -12.21
N THR A 180 -9.29 -11.76 -11.70
CA THR A 180 -8.14 -11.84 -10.80
C THR A 180 -8.52 -12.53 -9.49
N ALA A 181 -9.60 -12.10 -8.84
CA ALA A 181 -10.10 -12.71 -7.61
C ALA A 181 -10.42 -14.19 -7.82
N LYS A 182 -11.08 -14.56 -8.93
CA LYS A 182 -11.37 -15.95 -9.29
C LYS A 182 -10.10 -16.79 -9.47
N GLN A 183 -9.08 -16.25 -10.14
CA GLN A 183 -7.79 -16.94 -10.31
C GLN A 183 -7.07 -17.17 -8.99
N MET A 184 -7.21 -16.24 -8.05
CA MET A 184 -6.66 -16.35 -6.71
C MET A 184 -7.52 -17.22 -5.77
N GLU A 185 -8.63 -17.77 -6.25
CA GLU A 185 -9.63 -18.46 -5.40
C GLU A 185 -10.05 -17.61 -4.20
N TYR A 186 -10.06 -16.28 -4.37
CA TYR A 186 -10.35 -15.31 -3.33
C TYR A 186 -11.78 -14.76 -3.46
N GLN A 187 -12.52 -14.81 -2.34
CA GLN A 187 -13.85 -14.22 -2.28
C GLN A 187 -13.73 -12.72 -1.99
N TRP A 188 -13.83 -11.91 -3.03
CA TRP A 188 -13.67 -10.48 -2.94
C TRP A 188 -14.86 -9.83 -2.22
N SER A 189 -14.58 -9.14 -1.10
CA SER A 189 -15.54 -8.32 -0.35
C SER A 189 -15.48 -6.88 -0.89
N GLN A 190 -16.61 -6.39 -1.40
CA GLN A 190 -16.78 -5.02 -1.94
C GLN A 190 -17.35 -4.08 -0.89
#